data_bdfe85f4b18661b6fd1e55086a4550d2
#
_entry.id   bdfe85f4b18661b6fd1e55086a4550d2
#
_cell.length_a   1.000
_cell.length_b   1.000
_cell.length_c   1.000
_cell.angle_alpha   90.00
_cell.angle_beta   90.00
_cell.angle_gamma   90.00
#
_symmetry.space_group_name_H-M   'P 1'
#
loop_
_entity.id
_entity.type
_entity.pdbx_description
1 polymer ?
#
loop_
_entity_poly.entity_id
_entity_poly.type
_entity_poly.pdbx_seq_one_letter_code
_entity_poly.pdbx_strand_id
1 'polypeptide(L)' 'MTRAFVAASIVVAKDDLQVIKGIGPFIEEKLNVLGIYMVIQIARMTPELEEEVNVAIEFFPGRVKRDEWVKQAKELTE' A
#
# COMPACT_ATOMS: atom_id res chain seq x y z
N MET A 1 -8.44 21.85 19.22
CA MET A 1 -8.87 21.43 18.74
C MET A 1 -8.73 21.09 17.54
N THR A 2 -8.25 21.45 17.02
CA THR A 2 -8.04 21.20 15.72
C THR A 2 -7.31 19.98 15.42
N ARG A 3 -6.61 19.39 16.29
CA ARG A 3 -5.92 18.32 15.99
C ARG A 3 -6.72 17.17 15.69
N ALA A 4 -7.81 17.00 16.28
CA ALA A 4 -8.66 15.89 16.02
C ALA A 4 -9.08 15.86 14.61
N PHE A 5 -9.37 17.09 14.02
CA PHE A 5 -9.85 17.05 12.75
C PHE A 5 -8.83 16.95 11.75
N VAL A 6 -7.63 17.18 12.05
CA VAL A 6 -6.58 16.96 11.13
C VAL A 6 -6.40 15.46 10.95
N ALA A 7 -6.49 14.71 12.01
CA ALA A 7 -6.40 13.26 11.91
C ALA A 7 -7.51 12.70 11.07
N ALA A 8 -8.69 13.23 11.20
CA ALA A 8 -9.81 12.77 10.42
C ALA A 8 -9.59 13.03 8.94
N SER A 9 -9.00 14.18 8.63
CA SER A 9 -8.72 14.49 7.25
C SER A 9 -7.74 13.52 6.65
N ILE A 10 -6.75 13.12 7.39
CA ILE A 10 -5.78 12.19 6.91
C ILE A 10 -6.44 10.84 6.61
N VAL A 11 -7.35 10.46 7.46
CA VAL A 11 -8.01 9.18 7.30
C VAL A 11 -8.80 9.07 6.01
N VAL A 12 -9.35 10.17 5.52
CA VAL A 12 -10.12 10.10 4.30
C VAL A 12 -9.29 10.17 3.04
N ALA A 13 -7.99 10.41 3.17
CA ALA A 13 -7.14 10.51 1.99
C ALA A 13 -6.61 9.13 1.63
N LYS A 14 -7.44 8.35 0.98
CA LYS A 14 -7.07 6.98 0.60
C LYS A 14 -7.21 6.81 -0.89
N ASP A 15 -6.28 6.08 -1.47
CA ASP A 15 -6.35 5.70 -2.86
C ASP A 15 -7.00 4.32 -2.99
N ASP A 16 -7.43 4.01 -4.19
CA ASP A 16 -7.88 2.67 -4.53
C ASP A 16 -6.63 1.87 -4.88
N LEU A 17 -6.15 1.06 -3.96
CA LEU A 17 -4.92 0.29 -4.18
C LEU A 17 -5.12 -0.83 -5.19
N GLN A 18 -6.36 -1.14 -5.51
CA GLN A 18 -6.65 -2.21 -6.46
C GLN A 18 -6.29 -1.83 -7.89
N VAL A 19 -5.89 -0.59 -8.14
CA VAL A 19 -5.37 -0.19 -9.45
C VAL A 19 -4.04 -0.87 -9.73
N ILE A 20 -3.38 -1.40 -8.70
CA ILE A 20 -2.15 -2.16 -8.87
C ILE A 20 -2.55 -3.62 -9.10
N LYS A 21 -2.07 -4.22 -10.19
CA LYS A 21 -2.36 -5.60 -10.48
C LYS A 21 -1.74 -6.49 -9.40
N GLY A 22 -2.53 -7.38 -8.86
CA GLY A 22 -2.12 -8.25 -7.77
C GLY A 22 -2.72 -7.84 -6.44
N ILE A 23 -3.30 -6.63 -6.36
CA ILE A 23 -3.96 -6.19 -5.14
C ILE A 23 -5.46 -6.25 -5.35
N GLY A 24 -6.10 -7.24 -4.73
CA GLY A 24 -7.56 -7.33 -4.70
C GLY A 24 -8.10 -6.74 -3.41
N PRO A 25 -9.40 -6.82 -3.20
CA PRO A 25 -10.02 -6.20 -2.02
C PRO A 25 -9.49 -6.72 -0.69
N PHE A 26 -9.21 -8.00 -0.63
CA PHE A 26 -8.72 -8.61 0.61
C PHE A 26 -7.32 -8.11 0.96
N ILE A 27 -6.45 -8.03 -0.05
CA ILE A 27 -5.08 -7.57 0.17
C ILE A 27 -5.08 -6.07 0.47
N GLU A 28 -5.93 -5.30 -0.20
CA GLU A 28 -6.05 -3.88 0.08
C GLU A 28 -6.41 -3.65 1.54
N GLU A 29 -7.34 -4.43 2.07
CA GLU A 29 -7.75 -4.28 3.45
C GLU A 29 -6.57 -4.57 4.39
N LYS A 30 -5.78 -5.60 4.09
CA LYS A 30 -4.62 -5.91 4.90
C LYS A 30 -3.58 -4.80 4.86
N LEU A 31 -3.38 -4.20 3.69
CA LEU A 31 -2.45 -3.08 3.55
C LEU A 31 -2.93 -1.88 4.36
N ASN A 32 -4.23 -1.63 4.34
CA ASN A 32 -4.81 -0.53 5.12
C ASN A 32 -4.57 -0.72 6.62
N VAL A 33 -4.67 -1.95 7.09
CA VAL A 33 -4.42 -2.24 8.50
C VAL A 33 -2.97 -1.91 8.86
N LEU A 34 -2.05 -2.07 7.92
CA LEU A 34 -0.65 -1.74 8.14
C LEU A 34 -0.36 -0.24 7.99
N GLY A 35 -1.37 0.56 7.67
CA GLY A 35 -1.17 1.99 7.48
C GLY A 35 -0.83 2.37 6.05
N ILE A 36 -0.97 1.47 5.10
CA ILE A 36 -0.70 1.75 3.70
C ILE A 36 -2.02 2.02 3.01
N TYR A 37 -2.26 3.27 2.66
CA TYR A 37 -3.51 3.72 2.07
C TYR A 37 -3.35 4.32 0.69
N MET A 38 -2.14 4.70 0.30
CA MET A 38 -1.93 5.46 -0.92
C MET A 38 -0.91 4.80 -1.83
N VAL A 39 -1.13 4.94 -3.13
CA VAL A 39 -0.23 4.35 -4.12
C VAL A 39 1.19 4.87 -3.95
N ILE A 40 1.34 6.15 -3.60
CA ILE A 40 2.67 6.72 -3.43
C ILE A 40 3.44 6.03 -2.29
N GLN A 41 2.74 5.53 -1.28
CA GLN A 41 3.42 4.82 -0.21
C GLN A 41 4.03 3.53 -0.74
N ILE A 42 3.33 2.85 -1.64
CA ILE A 42 3.86 1.63 -2.26
C ILE A 42 5.03 1.99 -3.17
N ALA A 43 4.92 3.10 -3.90
CA ALA A 43 5.99 3.52 -4.80
C ALA A 43 7.30 3.80 -4.07
N ARG A 44 7.22 4.14 -2.80
CA ARG A 44 8.40 4.47 -2.00
C ARG A 44 8.96 3.32 -1.17
N MET A 45 8.42 2.12 -1.32
CA MET A 45 8.91 0.98 -0.57
C MET A 45 10.29 0.57 -1.06
N THR A 46 11.17 0.23 -0.11
CA THR A 46 12.48 -0.32 -0.43
C THR A 46 12.34 -1.82 -0.59
N PRO A 47 13.33 -2.50 -1.16
CA PRO A 47 13.27 -3.96 -1.27
C PRO A 47 13.08 -4.66 0.07
N GLU A 48 13.67 -4.12 1.14
CA GLU A 48 13.50 -4.69 2.46
C GLU A 48 12.07 -4.53 2.95
N LEU A 49 11.47 -3.38 2.67
CA LEU A 49 10.11 -3.14 3.09
C LEU A 49 9.13 -3.98 2.29
N GLU A 50 9.41 -4.23 1.02
CA GLU A 50 8.59 -5.13 0.21
C GLU A 50 8.50 -6.49 0.86
N GLU A 51 9.64 -6.99 1.37
CA GLU A 51 9.66 -8.28 1.99
C GLU A 51 8.88 -8.27 3.30
N GLU A 52 9.06 -7.23 4.10
CA GLU A 52 8.34 -7.10 5.36
C GLU A 52 6.84 -7.02 5.15
N VAL A 53 6.41 -6.27 4.15
CA VAL A 53 5.01 -6.14 3.83
C VAL A 53 4.44 -7.48 3.36
N ASN A 54 5.20 -8.19 2.53
CA ASN A 54 4.77 -9.48 2.02
C ASN A 54 4.49 -10.45 3.15
N VAL A 55 5.35 -10.46 4.17
CA VAL A 55 5.17 -11.31 5.33
C VAL A 55 3.99 -10.82 6.18
N ALA A 56 3.89 -9.51 6.38
CA ALA A 56 2.87 -8.94 7.24
C ALA A 56 1.46 -9.18 6.71
N ILE A 57 1.28 -9.18 5.39
CA ILE A 57 -0.03 -9.43 4.82
C ILE A 57 -0.27 -10.92 4.59
N GLU A 58 0.69 -11.75 4.99
CA GLU A 58 0.56 -13.20 4.88
C GLU A 58 0.31 -13.68 3.46
N PHE A 59 0.95 -13.00 2.52
CA PHE A 59 0.80 -13.33 1.12
C PHE A 59 1.81 -14.41 0.74
N PHE A 60 1.68 -14.99 -0.45
CA PHE A 60 2.66 -15.98 -0.90
C PHE A 60 4.03 -15.33 -0.97
N PRO A 61 5.09 -16.04 -0.57
CA PRO A 61 6.43 -15.46 -0.55
C PRO A 61 6.82 -14.89 -1.91
N GLY A 62 7.36 -13.69 -1.89
CA GLY A 62 7.85 -13.04 -3.09
C GLY A 62 6.82 -12.43 -4.03
N ARG A 63 5.53 -12.50 -3.69
CA ARG A 63 4.50 -12.00 -4.60
C ARG A 63 4.52 -10.50 -4.77
N VAL A 64 4.88 -9.75 -3.74
CA VAL A 64 4.96 -8.28 -3.85
C VAL A 64 6.00 -7.90 -4.89
N LYS A 65 7.16 -8.53 -4.87
CA LYS A 65 8.20 -8.25 -5.85
C LYS A 65 7.87 -8.84 -7.21
N ARG A 66 7.34 -10.04 -7.22
CA ARG A 66 7.03 -10.72 -8.47
C ARG A 66 5.98 -9.98 -9.28
N ASP A 67 4.98 -9.43 -8.61
CA ASP A 67 3.93 -8.68 -9.28
C ASP A 67 4.32 -7.22 -9.50
N GLU A 68 5.54 -6.86 -9.09
CA GLU A 68 6.10 -5.53 -9.36
C GLU A 68 5.24 -4.38 -8.86
N TRP A 69 4.76 -4.51 -7.62
CA TRP A 69 3.89 -3.48 -7.05
C TRP A 69 4.55 -2.11 -7.00
N VAL A 70 5.84 -2.06 -6.63
CA VAL A 70 6.56 -0.80 -6.53
C VAL A 70 6.70 -0.17 -7.91
N LYS A 71 7.03 -0.97 -8.92
CA LYS A 71 7.17 -0.46 -10.27
C LYS A 71 5.85 0.06 -10.79
N GLN A 72 4.76 -0.68 -10.58
CA GLN A 72 3.43 -0.23 -10.99
C GLN A 72 3.05 1.06 -10.29
N ALA A 73 3.32 1.14 -8.99
CA ALA A 73 2.98 2.32 -8.20
C ALA A 73 3.76 3.54 -8.69
N LYS A 74 5.03 3.36 -9.03
CA LYS A 74 5.83 4.46 -9.55
C LYS A 74 5.26 4.95 -10.89
N GLU A 75 4.86 4.04 -11.73
CA GLU A 75 4.28 4.42 -13.03
C GLU A 75 2.96 5.18 -12.86
N LEU A 76 2.21 4.85 -11.83
CA LEU A 76 0.93 5.51 -11.59
C LEU A 76 1.08 6.88 -10.94
N THR A 77 2.21 7.15 -10.30
CA THR A 77 2.40 8.38 -9.55
C THR A 77 3.39 9.35 -10.20
N GLU A 78 3.99 8.97 -11.29
CA GLU A 78 4.94 9.85 -11.99
C GLU A 78 4.32 10.60 -13.15
#